data_bb8f6ee7f5e29a694f992a629bbf8a40
#
_entry.id   bb8f6ee7f5e29a694f992a629bbf8a40
#
_cell.length_a   1.000
_cell.length_b   1.000
_cell.length_c   1.000
_cell.angle_alpha   90.00
_cell.angle_beta   90.00
_cell.angle_gamma   90.00
#
_symmetry.space_group_name_H-M   'P 1'
#
loop_
_entity.id
_entity.type
_entity.pdbx_description
1 polymer ?
#
loop_
_entity_poly.entity_id
_entity_poly.type
_entity_poly.pdbx_seq_one_letter_code
_entity_poly.pdbx_strand_id
1 'polypeptide(L)'
;MEQKENAKHGEAFFPVQKYMTRLASDYPSVTIHWHEEAELTLITGGSCIYQIDFVEYEVKEGDILFVPPLLLHSIARGAGEDAETYSETYVFHMNFLGGNSTDICSTRYLTPIMNQEFSLPCLITPEHPAYVSLRKIFGQITSLYDEAVTGYELALKSLFLQVVFLLLQYRGGNASPGARVSSDKLK
;
A
#
# COMPACT_ATOMS: atom_id res chain seq x y z
N MET A 1 -22.35 4.24 -8.40
CA MET A 1 -21.32 4.00 -9.42
C MET A 1 -20.34 3.00 -8.81
N GLU A 2 -20.04 1.95 -9.54
CA GLU A 2 -19.05 0.96 -9.10
C GLU A 2 -17.66 1.60 -9.19
N GLN A 3 -17.01 1.80 -8.06
CA GLN A 3 -15.67 2.42 -7.97
C GLN A 3 -14.56 1.36 -8.01
N LYS A 4 -14.91 0.12 -8.38
CA LYS A 4 -13.92 -0.94 -8.57
C LYS A 4 -13.09 -0.64 -9.80
N GLU A 5 -11.77 -0.63 -9.64
CA GLU A 5 -10.86 -0.54 -10.77
C GLU A 5 -10.89 -1.86 -11.56
N ASN A 6 -10.92 -1.75 -12.89
CA ASN A 6 -10.92 -2.91 -13.80
C ASN A 6 -9.52 -3.22 -14.35
N ALA A 7 -8.49 -2.50 -13.92
CA ALA A 7 -7.12 -2.77 -14.32
C ALA A 7 -6.64 -4.13 -13.77
N LYS A 8 -5.77 -4.78 -14.52
CA LYS A 8 -5.05 -5.96 -14.04
C LYS A 8 -3.63 -5.53 -13.68
N HIS A 9 -3.25 -5.79 -12.45
CA HIS A 9 -1.93 -5.45 -11.94
C HIS A 9 -1.01 -6.68 -11.97
N GLY A 10 0.00 -6.62 -12.86
CA GLY A 10 0.93 -7.72 -13.09
C GLY A 10 0.32 -8.89 -13.89
N GLU A 11 0.98 -10.05 -13.81
CA GLU A 11 0.61 -11.27 -14.51
C GLU A 11 -0.06 -12.28 -13.56
N ALA A 12 -0.77 -13.27 -14.13
CA ALA A 12 -1.52 -14.27 -13.34
C ALA A 12 -0.64 -15.04 -12.32
N PHE A 13 0.62 -15.32 -12.66
CA PHE A 13 1.57 -16.02 -11.78
C PHE A 13 2.52 -15.08 -11.04
N PHE A 14 2.59 -13.81 -11.44
CA PHE A 14 3.36 -12.77 -10.80
C PHE A 14 2.51 -11.49 -10.72
N PRO A 15 1.54 -11.45 -9.78
CA PRO A 15 0.61 -10.34 -9.64
C PRO A 15 1.24 -9.18 -8.86
N VAL A 16 2.31 -8.63 -9.41
CA VAL A 16 3.03 -7.46 -8.91
C VAL A 16 3.28 -6.50 -10.06
N GLN A 17 2.92 -5.23 -9.90
CA GLN A 17 3.12 -4.19 -10.90
C GLN A 17 3.73 -2.95 -10.26
N LYS A 18 4.78 -2.41 -10.90
CA LYS A 18 5.39 -1.12 -10.56
C LYS A 18 4.73 -0.01 -11.36
N TYR A 19 4.40 1.08 -10.69
CA TYR A 19 3.92 2.32 -11.29
C TYR A 19 4.80 3.49 -10.89
N MET A 20 5.10 4.35 -11.86
CA MET A 20 5.70 5.66 -11.65
C MET A 20 4.63 6.70 -11.95
N THR A 21 4.15 7.39 -10.94
CA THR A 21 3.08 8.39 -11.09
C THR A 21 3.67 9.79 -10.98
N ARG A 22 3.24 10.66 -11.91
CA ARG A 22 3.50 12.09 -11.85
C ARG A 22 2.14 12.80 -11.80
N LEU A 23 1.88 13.54 -10.74
CA LEU A 23 0.75 14.45 -10.67
C LEU A 23 1.22 15.85 -11.04
N ALA A 24 0.53 16.47 -11.99
CA ALA A 24 0.82 17.80 -12.49
C ALA A 24 -0.48 18.51 -12.93
N SER A 25 -0.42 19.69 -13.49
CA SER A 25 -1.60 20.43 -13.95
C SER A 25 -2.41 19.69 -15.02
N ASP A 26 -1.74 18.92 -15.87
CA ASP A 26 -2.33 18.10 -16.94
C ASP A 26 -2.89 16.75 -16.44
N TYR A 27 -2.41 16.27 -15.29
CA TYR A 27 -2.91 15.06 -14.61
C TYR A 27 -2.95 15.31 -13.09
N PRO A 28 -3.97 16.03 -12.58
CA PRO A 28 -3.97 16.55 -11.22
C PRO A 28 -4.37 15.52 -10.14
N SER A 29 -4.97 14.40 -10.52
CA SER A 29 -5.47 13.43 -9.55
C SER A 29 -5.63 12.04 -10.14
N VAL A 30 -5.56 11.04 -9.27
CA VAL A 30 -6.11 9.70 -9.49
C VAL A 30 -7.46 9.65 -8.79
N THR A 31 -8.51 9.35 -9.55
CA THR A 31 -9.90 9.33 -9.05
C THR A 31 -10.09 8.26 -7.99
N ILE A 32 -11.06 8.45 -7.11
CA ILE A 32 -11.38 7.48 -6.06
C ILE A 32 -11.77 6.12 -6.65
N HIS A 33 -11.11 5.08 -6.19
CA HIS A 33 -11.28 3.70 -6.62
C HIS A 33 -10.89 2.72 -5.52
N TRP A 34 -11.12 1.43 -5.75
CA TRP A 34 -10.63 0.32 -4.94
C TRP A 34 -10.31 -0.89 -5.81
N HIS A 35 -9.42 -1.75 -5.36
CA HIS A 35 -9.05 -3.02 -6.00
C HIS A 35 -8.67 -4.09 -4.94
N GLU A 36 -8.44 -5.31 -5.38
CA GLU A 36 -8.18 -6.46 -4.51
C GLU A 36 -6.70 -6.58 -4.08
N GLU A 37 -5.85 -5.75 -4.63
CA GLU A 37 -4.42 -5.68 -4.37
C GLU A 37 -4.13 -4.74 -3.19
N ALA A 38 -2.95 -4.92 -2.59
CA ALA A 38 -2.34 -3.94 -1.70
C ALA A 38 -1.42 -3.01 -2.49
N GLU A 39 -1.23 -1.79 -2.01
CA GLU A 39 -0.24 -0.85 -2.54
C GLU A 39 0.82 -0.51 -1.51
N LEU A 40 2.07 -0.44 -1.97
CA LEU A 40 3.19 0.13 -1.23
C LEU A 40 3.77 1.27 -2.07
N THR A 41 3.64 2.50 -1.58
CA THR A 41 4.01 3.71 -2.31
C THR A 41 5.08 4.50 -1.56
N LEU A 42 6.07 5.00 -2.28
CA LEU A 42 7.03 6.00 -1.82
C LEU A 42 6.79 7.30 -2.58
N ILE A 43 6.65 8.40 -1.87
CA ILE A 43 6.68 9.74 -2.48
C ILE A 43 8.13 10.10 -2.77
N THR A 44 8.46 10.24 -4.05
CA THR A 44 9.84 10.48 -4.51
C THR A 44 10.13 11.94 -4.81
N GLY A 45 9.10 12.79 -4.79
CA GLY A 45 9.23 14.23 -4.94
C GLY A 45 7.91 14.97 -4.77
N GLY A 46 7.97 16.19 -4.27
CA GLY A 46 6.81 17.05 -4.07
C GLY A 46 5.93 16.66 -2.89
N SER A 47 4.66 17.04 -2.97
CA SER A 47 3.64 16.74 -1.95
C SER A 47 2.27 16.57 -2.58
N CYS A 48 1.43 15.75 -1.97
CA CYS A 48 0.06 15.53 -2.43
C CYS A 48 -0.86 15.17 -1.25
N ILE A 49 -2.14 15.02 -1.55
CA ILE A 49 -3.15 14.55 -0.61
C ILE A 49 -3.56 13.13 -1.04
N TYR A 50 -3.33 12.17 -0.18
CA TYR A 50 -3.90 10.84 -0.28
C TYR A 50 -5.17 10.77 0.55
N GLN A 51 -6.25 10.25 -0.02
CA GLN A 51 -7.42 9.88 0.73
C GLN A 51 -7.51 8.36 0.77
N ILE A 52 -7.56 7.77 1.96
CA ILE A 52 -7.68 6.33 2.18
C ILE A 52 -8.81 6.12 3.18
N ASP A 53 -9.84 5.34 2.80
CA ASP A 53 -11.01 5.04 3.63
C ASP A 53 -11.60 6.31 4.31
N PHE A 54 -11.80 7.38 3.50
CA PHE A 54 -12.32 8.70 3.93
C PHE A 54 -11.42 9.49 4.89
N VAL A 55 -10.19 9.05 5.14
CA VAL A 55 -9.17 9.80 5.89
C VAL A 55 -8.22 10.46 4.91
N GLU A 56 -7.99 11.76 5.08
CA GLU A 56 -7.03 12.51 4.29
C GLU A 56 -5.66 12.50 4.96
N TYR A 57 -4.63 12.28 4.17
CA TYR A 57 -3.22 12.30 4.55
C TYR A 57 -2.49 13.31 3.67
N GLU A 58 -1.96 14.38 4.28
CA GLU A 58 -0.99 15.22 3.60
C GLU A 58 0.35 14.48 3.59
N VAL A 59 0.85 14.20 2.40
CA VAL A 59 2.10 13.43 2.21
C VAL A 59 3.10 14.25 1.42
N LYS A 60 4.38 14.00 1.69
CA LYS A 60 5.50 14.70 1.08
C LYS A 60 6.63 13.75 0.71
N GLU A 61 7.59 14.25 -0.02
CA GLU A 61 8.80 13.50 -0.37
C GLU A 61 9.39 12.76 0.84
N GLY A 62 9.66 11.47 0.64
CA GLY A 62 10.20 10.57 1.64
C GLY A 62 9.12 9.76 2.38
N ASP A 63 7.88 10.19 2.44
CA ASP A 63 6.80 9.45 3.08
C ASP A 63 6.49 8.17 2.33
N ILE A 64 6.15 7.13 3.11
CA ILE A 64 5.74 5.82 2.59
C ILE A 64 4.26 5.62 2.93
N LEU A 65 3.50 5.11 1.95
CA LEU A 65 2.10 4.72 2.17
C LEU A 65 1.95 3.23 1.97
N PHE A 66 1.03 2.66 2.73
CA PHE A 66 0.53 1.32 2.54
C PHE A 66 -1.00 1.36 2.46
N VAL A 67 -1.55 0.99 1.32
CA VAL A 67 -3.01 0.85 1.13
C VAL A 67 -3.34 -0.63 1.20
N PRO A 68 -4.04 -1.08 2.25
CA PRO A 68 -4.54 -2.46 2.31
C PRO A 68 -5.52 -2.76 1.18
N PRO A 69 -5.70 -4.05 0.81
CA PRO A 69 -6.70 -4.46 -0.18
C PRO A 69 -8.10 -3.92 0.12
N LEU A 70 -8.89 -3.66 -0.91
CA LEU A 70 -10.32 -3.29 -0.84
C LEU A 70 -10.62 -1.91 -0.22
N LEU A 71 -9.63 -1.13 0.19
CA LEU A 71 -9.88 0.22 0.70
C LEU A 71 -10.07 1.21 -0.45
N LEU A 72 -11.09 2.05 -0.33
CA LEU A 72 -11.30 3.19 -1.20
C LEU A 72 -10.15 4.17 -1.05
N HIS A 73 -9.52 4.57 -2.14
CA HIS A 73 -8.45 5.54 -2.11
C HIS A 73 -8.41 6.42 -3.36
N SER A 74 -7.80 7.58 -3.21
CA SER A 74 -7.56 8.55 -4.28
C SER A 74 -6.34 9.38 -3.96
N ILE A 75 -5.80 10.05 -5.00
CA ILE A 75 -4.65 10.94 -4.87
C ILE A 75 -4.99 12.25 -5.56
N ALA A 76 -4.70 13.37 -4.93
CA ALA A 76 -4.85 14.69 -5.52
C ALA A 76 -3.59 15.53 -5.26
N ARG A 77 -3.28 16.44 -6.18
CA ARG A 77 -2.20 17.41 -5.99
C ARG A 77 -2.41 18.17 -4.69
N GLY A 78 -1.31 18.47 -4.01
CA GLY A 78 -1.29 19.41 -2.90
C GLY A 78 -1.64 20.86 -3.33
N ALA A 79 -1.91 21.71 -2.37
CA ALA A 79 -2.17 23.13 -2.60
C ALA A 79 -0.87 23.84 -3.05
N GLY A 80 -0.84 24.35 -4.29
CA GLY A 80 0.29 25.08 -4.88
C GLY A 80 0.23 24.99 -6.41
N GLU A 81 0.28 26.13 -7.10
CA GLU A 81 -0.01 26.20 -8.54
C GLU A 81 0.98 25.43 -9.43
N ASP A 82 2.22 25.20 -8.98
CA ASP A 82 3.28 24.56 -9.78
C ASP A 82 3.91 23.30 -9.14
N ALA A 83 3.37 22.80 -8.03
CA ALA A 83 3.96 21.63 -7.36
C ALA A 83 3.61 20.34 -8.09
N GLU A 84 4.59 19.75 -8.76
CA GLU A 84 4.50 18.39 -9.25
C GLU A 84 4.79 17.41 -8.12
N THR A 85 4.08 16.28 -8.13
CA THR A 85 4.34 15.19 -7.21
C THR A 85 4.76 13.96 -7.99
N TYR A 86 5.75 13.27 -7.47
CA TYR A 86 6.25 12.03 -8.04
C TYR A 86 6.15 10.91 -7.00
N SER A 87 5.70 9.75 -7.44
CA SER A 87 5.65 8.56 -6.58
C SER A 87 6.04 7.29 -7.33
N GLU A 88 6.59 6.35 -6.60
CA GLU A 88 6.84 4.98 -7.02
C GLU A 88 5.93 4.06 -6.21
N THR A 89 5.10 3.27 -6.89
CA THR A 89 4.09 2.41 -6.26
C THR A 89 4.25 0.98 -6.75
N TYR A 90 4.22 0.03 -5.81
CA TYR A 90 4.07 -1.39 -6.07
C TYR A 90 2.68 -1.83 -5.70
N VAL A 91 1.90 -2.22 -6.70
CA VAL A 91 0.59 -2.85 -6.54
C VAL A 91 0.79 -4.36 -6.60
N PHE A 92 0.35 -5.09 -5.57
CA PHE A 92 0.55 -6.52 -5.50
C PHE A 92 -0.62 -7.24 -4.83
N HIS A 93 -1.00 -8.38 -5.41
CA HIS A 93 -2.05 -9.20 -4.84
C HIS A 93 -1.52 -10.04 -3.67
N MET A 94 -2.24 -10.05 -2.55
CA MET A 94 -1.81 -10.76 -1.32
C MET A 94 -1.63 -12.27 -1.51
N ASN A 95 -2.28 -12.87 -2.51
CA ASN A 95 -2.07 -14.27 -2.87
C ASN A 95 -0.63 -14.57 -3.31
N PHE A 96 0.07 -13.57 -3.84
CA PHE A 96 1.51 -13.68 -4.12
C PHE A 96 2.31 -13.98 -2.84
N LEU A 97 1.86 -13.46 -1.70
CA LEU A 97 2.51 -13.70 -0.42
C LEU A 97 2.11 -15.04 0.23
N GLY A 98 1.03 -15.66 -0.22
CA GLY A 98 0.54 -16.93 0.31
C GLY A 98 -0.89 -16.89 0.85
N GLY A 99 -1.66 -15.84 0.54
CA GLY A 99 -3.01 -15.62 1.08
C GLY A 99 -4.03 -16.75 0.84
N ASN A 100 -3.75 -17.67 -0.09
CA ASN A 100 -4.59 -18.84 -0.38
C ASN A 100 -4.06 -20.14 0.24
N SER A 101 -3.00 -20.08 1.02
CA SER A 101 -2.40 -21.24 1.65
C SER A 101 -3.06 -21.51 3.00
N THR A 102 -3.01 -22.77 3.47
CA THR A 102 -3.50 -23.18 4.79
C THR A 102 -2.42 -23.10 5.88
N ASP A 103 -1.27 -22.51 5.58
CA ASP A 103 -0.20 -22.30 6.56
C ASP A 103 -0.58 -21.23 7.60
N ILE A 104 0.21 -21.20 8.68
CA ILE A 104 -0.03 -20.31 9.81
C ILE A 104 0.06 -18.81 9.43
N CYS A 105 0.94 -18.45 8.48
CA CYS A 105 1.11 -17.06 8.07
C CYS A 105 -0.13 -16.56 7.33
N SER A 106 -0.63 -17.38 6.41
CA SER A 106 -1.83 -17.10 5.64
C SER A 106 -3.06 -17.00 6.53
N THR A 107 -3.29 -18.00 7.38
CA THR A 107 -4.51 -18.09 8.21
C THR A 107 -4.55 -17.00 9.28
N ARG A 108 -3.39 -16.70 9.90
CA ARG A 108 -3.32 -15.85 11.09
C ARG A 108 -3.09 -14.38 10.77
N TYR A 109 -2.50 -14.07 9.61
CA TYR A 109 -2.06 -12.71 9.28
C TYR A 109 -2.55 -12.23 7.92
N LEU A 110 -2.28 -12.97 6.83
CA LEU A 110 -2.58 -12.47 5.48
C LEU A 110 -4.09 -12.44 5.21
N THR A 111 -4.80 -13.51 5.52
CA THR A 111 -6.27 -13.57 5.35
C THR A 111 -6.99 -12.51 6.19
N PRO A 112 -6.68 -12.30 7.48
CA PRO A 112 -7.25 -11.20 8.25
C PRO A 112 -6.96 -9.81 7.69
N ILE A 113 -5.78 -9.58 7.10
CA ILE A 113 -5.49 -8.30 6.41
C ILE A 113 -6.37 -8.15 5.18
N MET A 114 -6.50 -9.20 4.36
CA MET A 114 -7.37 -9.20 3.18
C MET A 114 -8.84 -8.96 3.53
N ASN A 115 -9.28 -9.46 4.68
CA ASN A 115 -10.63 -9.27 5.20
C ASN A 115 -10.82 -7.98 5.99
N GLN A 116 -9.78 -7.11 6.07
CA GLN A 116 -9.81 -5.86 6.85
C GLN A 116 -10.07 -6.06 8.36
N GLU A 117 -9.73 -7.24 8.90
CA GLU A 117 -9.84 -7.54 10.33
C GLU A 117 -8.72 -6.86 11.15
N PHE A 118 -7.62 -6.49 10.49
CA PHE A 118 -6.50 -5.74 11.06
C PHE A 118 -6.43 -4.34 10.46
N SER A 119 -6.35 -3.33 11.33
CA SER A 119 -6.00 -1.98 10.92
C SER A 119 -4.48 -1.84 10.92
N LEU A 120 -3.91 -1.62 9.74
CA LEU A 120 -2.48 -1.36 9.56
C LEU A 120 -2.23 0.14 9.37
N PRO A 121 -1.03 0.65 9.74
CA PRO A 121 -0.66 2.02 9.44
C PRO A 121 -0.69 2.28 7.92
N CYS A 122 -1.44 3.28 7.49
CA CYS A 122 -1.49 3.67 6.08
C CYS A 122 -0.42 4.69 5.72
N LEU A 123 0.00 5.55 6.65
CA LEU A 123 1.06 6.55 6.46
C LEU A 123 2.24 6.25 7.39
N ILE A 124 3.43 6.21 6.81
CA ILE A 124 4.69 5.98 7.50
C ILE A 124 5.62 7.15 7.17
N THR A 125 5.68 8.12 8.07
CA THR A 125 6.57 9.28 7.97
C THR A 125 7.96 8.97 8.54
N PRO A 126 8.97 9.83 8.35
CA PRO A 126 10.31 9.66 8.94
C PRO A 126 10.33 9.48 10.46
N GLU A 127 9.32 9.97 11.17
CA GLU A 127 9.17 9.84 12.62
C GLU A 127 8.59 8.48 13.05
N HIS A 128 8.02 7.73 12.11
CA HIS A 128 7.45 6.41 12.42
C HIS A 128 8.56 5.40 12.74
N PRO A 129 8.45 4.59 13.81
CA PRO A 129 9.51 3.67 14.23
C PRO A 129 9.92 2.64 13.16
N ALA A 130 9.00 2.24 12.29
CA ALA A 130 9.29 1.31 11.19
C ALA A 130 9.93 1.98 9.96
N TYR A 131 10.01 3.31 9.90
CA TYR A 131 10.38 4.05 8.70
C TYR A 131 11.71 3.62 8.11
N VAL A 132 12.77 3.62 8.90
CA VAL A 132 14.14 3.31 8.42
C VAL A 132 14.20 1.91 7.79
N SER A 133 13.55 0.93 8.43
CA SER A 133 13.49 -0.43 7.91
C SER A 133 12.66 -0.52 6.64
N LEU A 134 11.48 0.09 6.60
CA LEU A 134 10.60 0.10 5.43
C LEU A 134 11.23 0.84 4.26
N ARG A 135 11.90 1.96 4.51
CA ARG A 135 12.61 2.73 3.47
C ARG A 135 13.75 1.92 2.83
N LYS A 136 14.49 1.16 3.66
CA LYS A 136 15.52 0.23 3.17
C LYS A 136 14.92 -0.89 2.34
N ILE A 137 13.84 -1.52 2.82
CA ILE A 137 13.15 -2.60 2.11
C ILE A 137 12.59 -2.08 0.79
N PHE A 138 12.01 -0.89 0.76
CA PHE A 138 11.51 -0.28 -0.46
C PHE A 138 12.61 -0.17 -1.53
N GLY A 139 13.79 0.36 -1.15
CA GLY A 139 14.92 0.44 -2.07
C GLY A 139 15.41 -0.93 -2.58
N GLN A 140 15.35 -1.97 -1.75
CA GLN A 140 15.68 -3.33 -2.17
C GLN A 140 14.64 -3.89 -3.16
N ILE A 141 13.34 -3.61 -2.93
CA ILE A 141 12.26 -3.97 -3.86
C ILE A 141 12.50 -3.32 -5.22
N THR A 142 12.80 -2.00 -5.23
CA THR A 142 13.10 -1.26 -6.46
C THR A 142 14.26 -1.89 -7.24
N SER A 143 15.40 -2.10 -6.59
CA SER A 143 16.58 -2.71 -7.26
C SER A 143 16.27 -4.10 -7.83
N LEU A 144 15.64 -4.97 -7.04
CA LEU A 144 15.32 -6.33 -7.48
C LEU A 144 14.31 -6.36 -8.62
N TYR A 145 13.30 -5.50 -8.56
CA TYR A 145 12.28 -5.43 -9.61
C TYR A 145 12.87 -4.93 -10.93
N ASP A 146 13.74 -3.93 -10.89
CA ASP A 146 14.35 -3.33 -12.08
C ASP A 146 15.46 -4.22 -12.69
N GLU A 147 16.24 -4.93 -11.85
CA GLU A 147 17.31 -5.83 -12.30
C GLU A 147 16.79 -7.19 -12.82
N ALA A 148 15.68 -7.67 -12.28
CA ALA A 148 14.99 -8.91 -12.63
C ALA A 148 15.93 -10.13 -12.79
N VAL A 149 16.90 -10.28 -11.86
CA VAL A 149 17.83 -11.40 -11.85
C VAL A 149 17.10 -12.72 -11.55
N THR A 150 17.69 -13.85 -11.92
CA THR A 150 17.07 -15.17 -11.67
C THR A 150 16.62 -15.33 -10.22
N GLY A 151 15.33 -15.60 -10.01
CA GLY A 151 14.72 -15.79 -8.70
C GLY A 151 14.36 -14.49 -7.96
N TYR A 152 14.34 -13.35 -8.65
CA TYR A 152 13.96 -12.07 -8.06
C TYR A 152 12.55 -12.10 -7.47
N GLU A 153 11.64 -12.91 -8.01
CA GLU A 153 10.28 -13.08 -7.50
C GLU A 153 10.27 -13.67 -6.08
N LEU A 154 11.18 -14.61 -5.78
CA LEU A 154 11.36 -15.16 -4.42
C LEU A 154 11.84 -14.09 -3.44
N ALA A 155 12.80 -13.28 -3.87
CA ALA A 155 13.34 -12.19 -3.08
C ALA A 155 12.27 -11.11 -2.86
N LEU A 156 11.55 -10.68 -3.89
CA LEU A 156 10.44 -9.73 -3.77
C LEU A 156 9.36 -10.22 -2.81
N LYS A 157 8.94 -11.49 -2.95
CA LYS A 157 7.98 -12.10 -2.01
C LYS A 157 8.45 -12.00 -0.57
N SER A 158 9.72 -12.28 -0.31
CA SER A 158 10.28 -12.19 1.05
C SER A 158 10.28 -10.76 1.58
N LEU A 159 10.59 -9.76 0.74
CA LEU A 159 10.58 -8.35 1.11
C LEU A 159 9.17 -7.83 1.40
N PHE A 160 8.18 -8.18 0.57
CA PHE A 160 6.77 -7.82 0.85
C PHE A 160 6.26 -8.48 2.14
N LEU A 161 6.66 -9.73 2.44
CA LEU A 161 6.37 -10.36 3.74
C LEU A 161 7.00 -9.59 4.90
N GLN A 162 8.23 -9.08 4.74
CA GLN A 162 8.87 -8.23 5.74
C GLN A 162 8.14 -6.89 5.93
N VAL A 163 7.64 -6.28 4.83
CA VAL A 163 6.79 -5.07 4.93
C VAL A 163 5.56 -5.37 5.79
N VAL A 164 4.82 -6.44 5.48
CA VAL A 164 3.63 -6.84 6.24
C VAL A 164 3.98 -7.10 7.71
N PHE A 165 5.08 -7.83 7.98
CA PHE A 165 5.55 -8.09 9.34
C PHE A 165 5.80 -6.80 10.11
N LEU A 166 6.50 -5.82 9.52
CA LEU A 166 6.81 -4.55 10.18
C LEU A 166 5.54 -3.74 10.46
N LEU A 167 4.61 -3.68 9.51
CA LEU A 167 3.34 -2.96 9.70
C LEU A 167 2.47 -3.60 10.80
N LEU A 168 2.47 -4.93 10.89
CA LEU A 168 1.75 -5.66 11.94
C LEU A 168 2.25 -5.34 13.36
N GLN A 169 3.52 -4.97 13.56
CA GLN A 169 4.04 -4.56 14.86
C GLN A 169 3.39 -3.26 15.37
N TYR A 170 2.85 -2.46 14.46
CA TYR A 170 2.23 -1.14 14.75
C TYR A 170 0.74 -1.10 14.42
N ARG A 171 0.11 -2.28 14.28
CA ARG A 171 -1.33 -2.39 14.07
C ARG A 171 -2.10 -1.70 15.19
N GLY A 172 -3.16 -0.98 14.85
CA GLY A 172 -4.01 -0.26 15.80
C GLY A 172 -3.51 1.13 16.19
N GLY A 173 -2.35 1.59 15.62
CA GLY A 173 -1.84 2.95 15.83
C GLY A 173 -2.65 4.04 15.15
N ASN A 174 -3.26 3.74 13.99
CA ASN A 174 -4.20 4.62 13.27
C ASN A 174 -5.39 3.79 12.85
N ALA A 175 -6.40 3.68 13.72
CA ALA A 175 -7.66 3.04 13.35
C ALA A 175 -8.33 3.87 12.25
N SER A 176 -8.48 3.30 11.06
CA SER A 176 -9.39 3.85 10.06
C SER A 176 -10.78 4.02 10.69
N PRO A 177 -11.49 5.14 10.46
CA PRO A 177 -12.81 5.39 11.05
C PRO A 177 -13.86 4.32 10.74
N GLY A 178 -13.64 3.48 9.71
CA GLY A 178 -14.50 2.37 9.32
C GLY A 178 -14.38 1.10 10.16
N ALA A 179 -13.32 0.92 10.95
CA ALA A 179 -13.09 -0.29 11.76
C ALA A 179 -13.88 -0.31 13.09
N ARG A 180 -14.83 0.62 13.31
CA ARG A 180 -15.76 0.57 14.42
C ARG A 180 -17.06 -0.13 14.03
N VAL A 181 -17.00 -1.43 13.76
CA VAL A 181 -18.22 -2.26 13.72
C VAL A 181 -18.11 -3.37 14.74
N SER A 182 -18.86 -3.16 15.82
CA SER A 182 -19.44 -4.13 16.74
C SER A 182 -18.53 -5.12 17.47
N SER A 183 -17.95 -4.65 18.59
CA SER A 183 -17.70 -5.54 19.74
C SER A 183 -18.92 -5.67 20.69
N ASP A 184 -20.11 -5.19 20.32
CA ASP A 184 -21.28 -5.13 21.20
C ASP A 184 -22.45 -6.02 20.78
N LYS A 185 -22.20 -7.21 20.22
CA LYS A 185 -23.23 -8.23 20.05
C LYS A 185 -22.72 -9.63 20.38
N LEU A 186 -22.36 -9.84 21.65
CA LEU A 186 -22.35 -11.17 22.28
C LEU A 186 -22.57 -10.97 23.77
N LYS A 187 -23.82 -10.79 24.12
CA LYS A 187 -24.40 -11.18 25.41
C LYS A 187 -25.62 -12.02 25.14
#